data_90a4035df26d69e1018a7e048327761b
#
_entry.id   90a4035df26d69e1018a7e048327761b
#
_cell.length_a   1.000
_cell.length_b   1.000
_cell.length_c   1.000
_cell.angle_alpha   90.00
_cell.angle_beta   90.00
_cell.angle_gamma   90.00
#
_symmetry.space_group_name_H-M   'P 1'
#
loop_
_entity.id
_entity.type
_entity.pdbx_description
1 polymer ?
#
loop_
_entity_poly.entity_id
_entity_poly.type
_entity_poly.pdbx_seq_one_letter_code
_entity_poly.pdbx_strand_id
1 'polypeptide(L)'
;MSGIRKLRAVRAVVRPDRRDKYLARWRKYAAAVEGAGAQVWLYEDQVLPGRFLEFTEHEAAEGMEGKLEHAFREADVKGVCVRREGDDVLYREVLIGGR
;
A
#
# COMPACT_ATOMS: atom_id res chain seq x y z
N MET A 1 -17.38 -6.66 -17.34
CA MET A 1 -16.77 -5.46 -16.81
C MET A 1 -16.64 -5.55 -15.30
N SER A 2 -15.48 -5.32 -14.79
CA SER A 2 -15.29 -5.30 -13.35
C SER A 2 -15.58 -3.90 -12.82
N GLY A 3 -16.37 -3.80 -11.78
CA GLY A 3 -16.59 -2.58 -11.05
C GLY A 3 -16.09 -2.69 -9.63
N ILE A 4 -15.50 -3.84 -9.31
CA ILE A 4 -15.07 -4.10 -7.94
C ILE A 4 -13.65 -3.62 -7.76
N ARG A 5 -13.46 -2.76 -6.77
CA ARG A 5 -12.14 -2.30 -6.38
C ARG A 5 -11.76 -2.92 -5.05
N LYS A 6 -10.49 -3.20 -4.92
CA LYS A 6 -9.94 -3.78 -3.70
C LYS A 6 -8.93 -2.83 -3.10
N LEU A 7 -8.88 -2.79 -1.80
CA LEU A 7 -8.01 -1.89 -1.04
C LEU A 7 -7.25 -2.69 0.02
N ARG A 8 -5.96 -2.47 0.06
CA ARG A 8 -5.13 -2.91 1.17
C ARG A 8 -4.75 -1.68 1.97
N ALA A 9 -5.07 -1.69 3.26
CA ALA A 9 -4.77 -0.59 4.18
C ALA A 9 -3.90 -1.15 5.30
N VAL A 10 -2.69 -0.63 5.41
CA VAL A 10 -1.69 -1.16 6.34
C VAL A 10 -1.19 -0.04 7.24
N ARG A 11 -1.04 -0.33 8.52
CA ARG A 11 -0.37 0.55 9.46
C ARG A 11 1.08 0.12 9.58
N ALA A 12 1.99 1.05 9.33
CA ALA A 12 3.42 0.78 9.38
C ALA A 12 4.07 1.69 10.41
N VAL A 13 5.02 1.13 11.16
CA VAL A 13 5.82 1.90 12.11
C VAL A 13 7.25 1.87 11.64
N VAL A 14 7.86 3.04 11.51
CA VAL A 14 9.21 3.21 11.00
C VAL A 14 9.99 4.09 11.98
N ARG A 15 11.22 3.68 12.27
CA ARG A 15 12.07 4.48 13.15
C ARG A 15 12.43 5.80 12.46
N PRO A 16 12.54 6.89 13.21
CA PRO A 16 12.83 8.20 12.60
C PRO A 16 14.09 8.21 11.74
N ASP A 17 15.14 7.50 12.14
CA ASP A 17 16.38 7.43 11.38
C ASP A 17 16.27 6.60 10.10
N ARG A 18 15.13 5.92 9.91
CA ARG A 18 14.87 5.12 8.71
C ARG A 18 13.81 5.73 7.81
N ARG A 19 13.27 6.88 8.19
CA ARG A 19 12.15 7.48 7.48
C ARG A 19 12.48 7.75 6.01
N ASP A 20 13.62 8.35 5.73
CA ASP A 20 13.97 8.67 4.35
C ASP A 20 14.15 7.42 3.50
N LYS A 21 14.73 6.38 4.07
CA LYS A 21 14.87 5.10 3.38
C LYS A 21 13.51 4.48 3.10
N TYR A 22 12.60 4.55 4.06
CA TYR A 22 11.23 4.06 3.90
C TYR A 22 10.52 4.80 2.76
N LEU A 23 10.60 6.13 2.74
CA LEU A 23 9.96 6.92 1.71
C LEU A 23 10.53 6.62 0.32
N ALA A 24 11.84 6.42 0.21
CA ALA A 24 12.46 6.07 -1.06
C ALA A 24 11.96 4.72 -1.57
N ARG A 25 11.84 3.75 -0.69
CA ARG A 25 11.35 2.42 -1.06
C ARG A 25 9.87 2.45 -1.41
N TRP A 26 9.08 3.25 -0.69
CA TRP A 26 7.67 3.42 -1.02
C TRP A 26 7.50 4.03 -2.41
N ARG A 27 8.31 5.03 -2.76
CA ARG A 27 8.26 5.64 -4.10
C ARG A 27 8.59 4.63 -5.18
N LYS A 28 9.53 3.74 -4.93
CA LYS A 28 9.87 2.68 -5.88
C LYS A 28 8.69 1.75 -6.09
N TYR A 29 8.04 1.36 -5.01
CA TYR A 29 6.84 0.54 -5.07
C TYR A 29 5.73 1.26 -5.83
N ALA A 30 5.48 2.52 -5.49
CA ALA A 30 4.43 3.32 -6.12
C ALA A 30 4.64 3.40 -7.64
N ALA A 31 5.86 3.69 -8.07
CA ALA A 31 6.17 3.77 -9.50
C ALA A 31 5.89 2.46 -10.21
N ALA A 32 6.24 1.33 -9.59
CA ALA A 32 6.05 0.03 -10.20
C ALA A 32 4.58 -0.34 -10.35
N VAL A 33 3.76 -0.05 -9.34
CA VAL A 33 2.36 -0.50 -9.35
C VAL A 33 1.43 0.47 -10.08
N GLU A 34 1.78 1.75 -10.13
CA GLU A 34 0.99 2.70 -10.91
C GLU A 34 1.04 2.36 -12.39
N GLY A 35 2.18 1.89 -12.85
CA GLY A 35 2.30 1.40 -14.21
C GLY A 35 1.46 0.17 -14.50
N ALA A 36 1.09 -0.58 -13.46
CA ALA A 36 0.29 -1.80 -13.58
C ALA A 36 -1.21 -1.54 -13.36
N GLY A 37 -1.62 -0.29 -13.11
CA GLY A 37 -3.02 0.05 -12.94
C GLY A 37 -3.50 0.13 -11.51
N ALA A 38 -2.61 0.14 -10.55
CA ALA A 38 -2.95 0.34 -9.14
C ALA A 38 -2.69 1.79 -8.74
N GLN A 39 -3.31 2.20 -7.68
CA GLN A 39 -3.09 3.51 -7.07
C GLN A 39 -2.65 3.32 -5.64
N VAL A 40 -1.70 4.13 -5.19
CA VAL A 40 -1.20 4.05 -3.83
C VAL A 40 -1.25 5.42 -3.17
N TRP A 41 -1.43 5.42 -1.87
CA TRP A 41 -1.40 6.61 -1.04
C TRP A 41 -0.62 6.31 0.22
N LEU A 42 0.06 7.33 0.72
CA LEU A 42 0.82 7.21 1.96
C LEU A 42 0.50 8.41 2.83
N TYR A 43 0.09 8.14 4.06
CA TYR A 43 -0.19 9.17 5.05
C TYR A 43 0.67 8.94 6.27
N GLU A 44 1.16 10.01 6.85
CA GLU A 44 1.92 9.94 8.09
C GLU A 44 1.10 10.55 9.22
N ASP A 45 1.17 9.94 10.40
CA ASP A 45 0.49 10.46 11.59
C ASP A 45 1.01 11.86 11.89
N GLN A 46 0.09 12.80 12.06
CA GLN A 46 0.43 14.19 12.27
C GLN A 46 1.05 14.44 13.65
N VAL A 47 0.73 13.59 14.62
CA VAL A 47 1.16 13.73 16.01
C VAL A 47 2.35 12.82 16.32
N LEU A 48 2.36 11.61 15.78
CA LEU A 48 3.37 10.60 16.07
C LEU A 48 4.18 10.30 14.81
N PRO A 49 5.31 10.99 14.62
CA PRO A 49 6.16 10.77 13.44
C PRO A 49 6.63 9.32 13.36
N GLY A 50 6.73 8.82 12.13
CA GLY A 50 7.14 7.45 11.89
C GLY A 50 6.01 6.45 11.87
N ARG A 51 4.78 6.90 12.09
CA ARG A 51 3.60 6.07 11.94
C ARG A 51 2.91 6.42 10.65
N PHE A 52 2.73 5.41 9.79
CA PHE A 52 2.22 5.61 8.43
C PHE A 52 0.97 4.76 8.20
N LEU A 53 0.10 5.28 7.34
CA LEU A 53 -0.96 4.49 6.72
C LEU A 53 -0.61 4.32 5.25
N GLU A 54 -0.52 3.05 4.83
CA GLU A 54 -0.23 2.69 3.45
C GLU A 54 -1.52 2.20 2.81
N PHE A 55 -1.88 2.79 1.66
CA PHE A 55 -3.05 2.34 0.91
C PHE A 55 -2.62 1.93 -0.49
N THR A 56 -3.10 0.76 -0.92
CA THR A 56 -2.96 0.32 -2.30
C THR A 56 -4.34 -0.11 -2.79
N GLU A 57 -4.80 0.53 -3.85
CA GLU A 57 -6.11 0.23 -4.43
C GLU A 57 -5.95 -0.23 -5.87
N HIS A 58 -6.75 -1.24 -6.25
CA HIS A 58 -6.72 -1.75 -7.61
C HIS A 58 -8.06 -2.37 -7.96
N GLU A 59 -8.30 -2.51 -9.25
CA GLU A 59 -9.44 -3.26 -9.73
C GLU A 59 -9.21 -4.74 -9.51
N ALA A 60 -10.26 -5.46 -9.20
CA ALA A 60 -10.18 -6.91 -9.03
C ALA A 60 -9.91 -7.53 -10.41
N ALA A 61 -8.70 -8.02 -10.61
CA ALA A 61 -8.28 -8.62 -11.85
C ALA A 61 -7.34 -9.78 -11.54
N GLU A 62 -7.40 -10.80 -12.38
CA GLU A 62 -6.55 -11.96 -12.22
C GLU A 62 -5.08 -11.56 -12.32
N GLY A 63 -4.28 -12.05 -11.39
CA GLY A 63 -2.84 -11.80 -11.36
C GLY A 63 -2.43 -10.46 -10.77
N MET A 64 -3.37 -9.56 -10.52
CA MET A 64 -3.04 -8.23 -10.01
C MET A 64 -2.40 -8.30 -8.62
N GLU A 65 -2.97 -9.10 -7.72
CA GLU A 65 -2.44 -9.20 -6.37
C GLU A 65 -1.01 -9.75 -6.35
N GLY A 66 -0.72 -10.70 -7.23
CA GLY A 66 0.62 -11.24 -7.36
C GLY A 66 1.62 -10.19 -7.86
N LYS A 67 1.20 -9.35 -8.79
CA LYS A 67 2.05 -8.25 -9.30
C LYS A 67 2.34 -7.23 -8.21
N LEU A 68 1.32 -6.88 -7.43
CA LEU A 68 1.49 -5.92 -6.34
C LEU A 68 2.41 -6.48 -5.26
N GLU A 69 2.23 -7.73 -4.90
CA GLU A 69 3.07 -8.38 -3.91
C GLU A 69 4.52 -8.46 -4.37
N HIS A 70 4.73 -8.80 -5.65
CA HIS A 70 6.08 -8.86 -6.22
C HIS A 70 6.74 -7.48 -6.17
N ALA A 71 6.03 -6.43 -6.59
CA ALA A 71 6.56 -5.07 -6.58
C ALA A 71 6.90 -4.62 -5.16
N PHE A 72 6.06 -4.99 -4.20
CA PHE A 72 6.29 -4.63 -2.80
C PHE A 72 7.54 -5.30 -2.26
N ARG A 73 7.73 -6.58 -2.56
CA ARG A 73 8.92 -7.32 -2.17
C ARG A 73 10.17 -6.76 -2.81
N GLU A 74 10.11 -6.44 -4.10
CA GLU A 74 11.25 -5.89 -4.82
C GLU A 74 11.67 -4.53 -4.29
N ALA A 75 10.72 -3.72 -3.86
CA ALA A 75 11.02 -2.42 -3.26
C ALA A 75 11.53 -2.56 -1.82
N ASP A 76 11.29 -3.71 -1.20
CA ASP A 76 11.70 -4.03 0.17
C ASP A 76 11.23 -2.99 1.19
N VAL A 77 9.98 -2.58 1.06
CA VAL A 77 9.37 -1.61 1.98
C VAL A 77 9.32 -2.19 3.40
N LYS A 78 8.96 -3.46 3.50
CA LYS A 78 8.83 -4.14 4.78
C LYS A 78 10.14 -4.16 5.55
N GLY A 79 11.28 -4.23 4.85
CA GLY A 79 12.59 -4.36 5.47
C GLY A 79 13.02 -3.18 6.31
N VAL A 80 12.38 -2.02 6.15
CA VAL A 80 12.70 -0.82 6.94
C VAL A 80 11.63 -0.51 7.98
N CYS A 81 10.60 -1.34 8.09
CA CYS A 81 9.54 -1.15 9.08
C CYS A 81 9.88 -1.91 10.36
N VAL A 82 9.58 -1.29 11.50
CA VAL A 82 9.64 -1.98 12.79
C VAL A 82 8.48 -2.93 12.90
N ARG A 83 7.30 -2.50 12.42
CA ARG A 83 6.08 -3.27 12.52
C ARG A 83 5.13 -2.86 11.42
N ARG A 84 4.36 -3.82 10.91
CA ARG A 84 3.28 -3.58 9.98
C ARG A 84 2.07 -4.38 10.42
N GLU A 85 0.90 -3.76 10.39
CA GLU A 85 -0.35 -4.37 10.79
C GLU A 85 -1.38 -4.24 9.68
N GLY A 86 -2.07 -5.34 9.39
CA GLY A 86 -3.14 -5.35 8.40
C GLY A 86 -2.70 -5.71 7.00
N ASP A 87 -1.45 -6.10 6.79
CA ASP A 87 -0.96 -6.40 5.45
C ASP A 87 -1.48 -7.74 4.90
N ASP A 88 -2.14 -8.51 5.75
CA ASP A 88 -2.81 -9.75 5.34
C ASP A 88 -4.29 -9.55 5.03
N VAL A 89 -4.80 -8.33 5.17
CA VAL A 89 -6.22 -8.04 4.97
C VAL A 89 -6.42 -7.27 3.67
N LEU A 90 -7.34 -7.75 2.87
CA LEU A 90 -7.71 -7.12 1.62
C LEU A 90 -9.20 -6.77 1.68
N TYR A 91 -9.50 -5.50 1.50
CA TYR A 91 -10.87 -5.00 1.57
C TYR A 91 -11.46 -4.89 0.17
N ARG A 92 -12.75 -5.16 0.06
CA ARG A 92 -13.48 -5.02 -1.18
C ARG A 92 -14.40 -3.82 -1.08
N GLU A 93 -14.45 -3.02 -2.13
CA GLU A 93 -15.37 -1.91 -2.18
C GLU A 93 -16.81 -2.41 -2.10
N VAL A 94 -17.62 -1.73 -1.30
CA VAL A 94 -19.06 -1.98 -1.22
C VAL A 94 -19.75 -0.80 -1.91
N LEU A 95 -20.50 -1.11 -2.95
CA LEU A 95 -21.24 -0.08 -3.66
C LEU A 95 -22.50 0.26 -2.88
N ILE A 96 -22.63 1.55 -2.56
CA ILE A 96 -23.80 2.05 -1.85
C ILE A 96 -24.81 2.50 -2.89
N GLY A 97 -26.04 2.05 -2.76
CA GLY A 97 -27.08 2.38 -3.73
C GLY A 97 -27.20 3.88 -3.96
N GLY A 98 -27.51 4.26 -5.20
CA GLY A 98 -27.67 5.65 -5.59
C GLY A 98 -26.39 6.35 -6.01
N ARG A 99 -25.30 5.63 -6.13
CA ARG A 99 -24.04 6.22 -6.55
C ARG A 99 -23.46 5.58 -7.77
#